data_dbeaae01599860006bfafe26b9c677bb
#
_entry.id   dbeaae01599860006bfafe26b9c677bb
#
_cell.length_a   1.000
_cell.length_b   1.000
_cell.length_c   1.000
_cell.angle_alpha   90.00
_cell.angle_beta   90.00
_cell.angle_gamma   90.00
#
_symmetry.space_group_name_H-M   'P 1'
#
loop_
_entity.id
_entity.type
_entity.pdbx_description
1 polymer ?
#
loop_
_entity_poly.entity_id
_entity_poly.type
_entity_poly.pdbx_seq_one_letter_code
_entity_poly.pdbx_strand_id
1 'polypeptide(L)'
;AVCPVIVDTHVHITGGGGEQGPVSRTPEIRLSELTLNGVTTVVSPLGTDGISRSLENLLFKCRALEHYGLTCRIVTGNYRYPSPTLTGDVARDIALIGEMIGVKIAISDHRGSNVTWRELARLGTEVRVSSMLSGKKGYVIIHVGSGKDRLKPLFDAVENSELPADTFLPTHCCRTAALISDAVKFNKMGGTADFTADTVESENGTAAAVYSALQQGADPARITMSSDACGSQPKFDANGSCI
;
A
#
# COMPACT_ATOMS: atom_id res chain seq x y z
N ALA A 1 -15.61 2.47 -27.58
CA ALA A 1 -14.83 1.33 -27.06
C ALA A 1 -15.35 1.00 -25.67
N VAL A 2 -15.46 -0.27 -25.33
CA VAL A 2 -15.76 -0.75 -23.99
C VAL A 2 -14.45 -1.28 -23.41
N CYS A 3 -14.07 -0.79 -22.24
CA CYS A 3 -12.90 -1.29 -21.49
C CYS A 3 -13.33 -1.76 -20.10
N PRO A 4 -12.58 -2.64 -19.46
CA PRO A 4 -12.78 -2.95 -18.04
C PRO A 4 -12.70 -1.69 -17.18
N VAL A 5 -13.43 -1.69 -16.06
CA VAL A 5 -13.32 -0.62 -15.06
C VAL A 5 -11.96 -0.64 -14.39
N ILE A 6 -11.50 0.52 -13.90
CA ILE A 6 -10.22 0.64 -13.21
C ILE A 6 -10.42 0.28 -11.74
N VAL A 7 -9.57 -0.61 -11.25
CA VAL A 7 -9.39 -0.92 -9.82
C VAL A 7 -8.09 -0.26 -9.37
N ASP A 8 -8.19 0.70 -8.45
CA ASP A 8 -7.04 1.36 -7.86
C ASP A 8 -6.79 0.81 -6.46
N THR A 9 -5.70 0.08 -6.31
CA THR A 9 -5.37 -0.66 -5.09
C THR A 9 -4.69 0.19 -4.02
N HIS A 10 -4.43 1.49 -4.29
CA HIS A 10 -3.79 2.38 -3.34
C HIS A 10 -4.21 3.83 -3.56
N VAL A 11 -5.23 4.26 -2.84
CA VAL A 11 -5.77 5.63 -2.88
C VAL A 11 -5.97 6.15 -1.46
N HIS A 12 -5.45 7.32 -1.14
CA HIS A 12 -5.68 7.95 0.17
C HIS A 12 -7.02 8.72 0.17
N ILE A 13 -8.14 8.00 0.36
CA ILE A 13 -9.48 8.62 0.27
C ILE A 13 -9.73 9.71 1.30
N THR A 14 -9.04 9.68 2.44
CA THR A 14 -9.07 10.73 3.47
C THR A 14 -7.93 11.75 3.31
N GLY A 15 -7.15 11.64 2.23
CA GLY A 15 -5.94 12.40 2.02
C GLY A 15 -4.74 11.88 2.82
N GLY A 16 -3.58 12.42 2.52
CA GLY A 16 -2.29 12.16 3.16
C GLY A 16 -1.53 13.46 3.44
N GLY A 17 -0.21 13.43 3.32
CA GLY A 17 0.66 14.58 3.53
C GLY A 17 0.85 14.92 5.01
N GLY A 18 1.44 16.08 5.24
CA GLY A 18 1.71 16.60 6.58
C GLY A 18 3.17 16.59 6.98
N GLU A 19 4.07 16.07 6.14
CA GLU A 19 5.51 15.97 6.44
C GLU A 19 6.22 17.31 6.55
N GLN A 20 5.64 18.36 5.96
CA GLN A 20 6.06 19.78 6.16
C GLN A 20 5.14 20.52 7.14
N GLY A 21 4.48 19.81 8.03
CA GLY A 21 3.49 20.35 8.95
C GLY A 21 2.08 20.45 8.35
N PRO A 22 1.13 21.05 9.10
CA PRO A 22 -0.29 21.03 8.74
C PRO A 22 -0.63 21.64 7.37
N VAL A 23 0.20 22.54 6.87
CA VAL A 23 -0.02 23.22 5.58
C VAL A 23 0.23 22.30 4.36
N SER A 24 0.96 21.20 4.54
CA SER A 24 1.27 20.25 3.46
C SER A 24 0.29 19.06 3.40
N ARG A 25 -0.82 19.12 4.11
CA ARG A 25 -1.88 18.10 4.08
C ARG A 25 -2.61 18.12 2.75
N THR A 26 -2.78 16.94 2.12
CA THR A 26 -3.61 16.80 0.93
C THR A 26 -5.09 16.70 1.32
N PRO A 27 -6.04 17.19 0.49
CA PRO A 27 -7.47 17.08 0.77
C PRO A 27 -7.96 15.62 0.64
N GLU A 28 -9.16 15.37 1.17
CA GLU A 28 -9.89 14.14 0.88
C GLU A 28 -10.26 14.07 -0.61
N ILE A 29 -10.22 12.87 -1.19
CA ILE A 29 -10.62 12.68 -2.58
C ILE A 29 -12.12 12.91 -2.76
N ARG A 30 -12.48 13.53 -3.88
CA ARG A 30 -13.88 13.69 -4.28
C ARG A 30 -14.32 12.51 -5.13
N LEU A 31 -15.61 12.17 -5.05
CA LEU A 31 -16.21 11.15 -5.91
C LEU A 31 -15.93 11.39 -7.39
N SER A 32 -16.05 12.62 -7.84
CA SER A 32 -15.81 13.01 -9.25
C SER A 32 -14.36 12.77 -9.70
N GLU A 33 -13.39 12.88 -8.82
CA GLU A 33 -11.98 12.63 -9.14
C GLU A 33 -11.72 11.15 -9.43
N LEU A 34 -12.49 10.26 -8.83
CA LEU A 34 -12.46 8.83 -9.14
C LEU A 34 -13.24 8.51 -10.42
N THR A 35 -14.50 8.91 -10.47
CA THR A 35 -15.42 8.48 -11.54
C THR A 35 -15.10 9.08 -12.91
N LEU A 36 -14.63 10.34 -12.97
CA LEU A 36 -14.20 10.97 -14.23
C LEU A 36 -12.94 10.31 -14.81
N ASN A 37 -12.15 9.64 -13.97
CA ASN A 37 -10.98 8.88 -14.40
C ASN A 37 -11.28 7.37 -14.57
N GLY A 38 -12.54 6.96 -14.52
CA GLY A 38 -12.96 5.57 -14.76
C GLY A 38 -12.67 4.61 -13.59
N VAL A 39 -12.29 5.13 -12.41
CA VAL A 39 -12.05 4.34 -11.21
C VAL A 39 -13.38 4.03 -10.54
N THR A 40 -13.69 2.75 -10.37
CA THR A 40 -14.93 2.28 -9.74
C THR A 40 -14.69 1.43 -8.50
N THR A 41 -13.45 1.02 -8.30
CA THR A 41 -13.04 0.23 -7.13
C THR A 41 -11.76 0.83 -6.56
N VAL A 42 -11.75 1.07 -5.25
CA VAL A 42 -10.57 1.59 -4.53
C VAL A 42 -10.25 0.76 -3.30
N VAL A 43 -8.96 0.66 -3.00
CA VAL A 43 -8.46 0.20 -1.70
C VAL A 43 -7.69 1.34 -1.05
N SER A 44 -8.04 1.70 0.18
CA SER A 44 -7.47 2.86 0.84
C SER A 44 -6.78 2.51 2.16
N PRO A 45 -5.50 2.89 2.31
CA PRO A 45 -4.80 2.94 3.57
C PRO A 45 -4.82 4.34 4.19
N LEU A 46 -4.41 4.44 5.46
CA LEU A 46 -3.78 5.65 5.98
C LEU A 46 -2.32 5.74 5.51
N GLY A 47 -1.80 6.96 5.41
CA GLY A 47 -0.40 7.22 5.07
C GLY A 47 0.48 7.40 6.30
N THR A 48 1.46 8.30 6.22
CA THR A 48 2.38 8.67 7.30
C THR A 48 1.63 9.26 8.50
N ASP A 49 0.64 10.13 8.24
CA ASP A 49 -0.19 10.73 9.29
C ASP A 49 -1.27 9.76 9.77
N GLY A 50 -0.97 9.05 10.83
CA GLY A 50 -1.93 8.26 11.59
C GLY A 50 -2.22 8.88 12.97
N ILE A 51 -1.95 10.17 13.15
CA ILE A 51 -2.20 10.92 14.37
C ILE A 51 -3.43 11.81 14.19
N SER A 52 -3.43 12.65 13.15
CA SER A 52 -4.52 13.57 12.86
C SER A 52 -5.50 13.07 11.81
N ARG A 53 -5.24 11.89 11.22
CA ARG A 53 -6.14 11.11 10.37
C ARG A 53 -6.41 9.77 11.05
N SER A 54 -7.69 9.42 11.22
CA SER A 54 -8.08 8.24 11.97
C SER A 54 -8.66 7.14 11.11
N LEU A 55 -8.63 5.92 11.61
CA LEU A 55 -9.27 4.77 10.97
C LEU A 55 -10.80 4.89 10.97
N GLU A 56 -11.39 5.58 11.95
CA GLU A 56 -12.82 5.89 11.97
C GLU A 56 -13.19 6.78 10.79
N ASN A 57 -12.44 7.85 10.55
CA ASN A 57 -12.66 8.72 9.39
C ASN A 57 -12.50 7.94 8.08
N LEU A 58 -11.46 7.10 7.98
CA LEU A 58 -11.23 6.25 6.81
C LEU A 58 -12.42 5.31 6.55
N LEU A 59 -12.93 4.64 7.58
CA LEU A 59 -14.08 3.74 7.50
C LEU A 59 -15.35 4.48 7.06
N PHE A 60 -15.63 5.63 7.66
CA PHE A 60 -16.84 6.40 7.30
C PHE A 60 -16.74 7.01 5.90
N LYS A 61 -15.55 7.43 5.46
CA LYS A 61 -15.34 7.86 4.07
C LYS A 61 -15.52 6.72 3.08
N CYS A 62 -15.03 5.52 3.41
CA CYS A 62 -15.25 4.30 2.61
C CYS A 62 -16.75 4.03 2.44
N ARG A 63 -17.51 3.99 3.53
CA ARG A 63 -18.98 3.80 3.51
C ARG A 63 -19.71 4.86 2.71
N ALA A 64 -19.26 6.12 2.79
CA ALA A 64 -19.83 7.20 1.98
C ALA A 64 -19.62 6.95 0.47
N LEU A 65 -18.43 6.51 0.06
CA LEU A 65 -18.15 6.16 -1.33
C LEU A 65 -18.97 4.94 -1.79
N GLU A 66 -19.15 3.93 -0.95
CA GLU A 66 -20.01 2.78 -1.24
C GLU A 66 -21.49 3.18 -1.39
N HIS A 67 -21.94 4.11 -0.58
CA HIS A 67 -23.30 4.65 -0.71
C HIS A 67 -23.54 5.33 -2.07
N TYR A 68 -22.51 5.92 -2.66
CA TYR A 68 -22.54 6.49 -4.01
C TYR A 68 -22.31 5.45 -5.13
N GLY A 69 -22.17 4.19 -4.80
CA GLY A 69 -22.09 3.08 -5.77
C GLY A 69 -20.67 2.66 -6.17
N LEU A 70 -19.62 3.21 -5.56
CA LEU A 70 -18.28 2.68 -5.74
C LEU A 70 -18.07 1.41 -4.90
N THR A 71 -17.18 0.53 -5.35
CA THR A 71 -16.63 -0.51 -4.46
C THR A 71 -15.45 0.08 -3.70
N CYS A 72 -15.55 0.15 -2.37
CA CYS A 72 -14.48 0.69 -1.54
C CYS A 72 -14.05 -0.36 -0.51
N ARG A 73 -12.76 -0.53 -0.36
CA ARG A 73 -12.16 -1.34 0.70
C ARG A 73 -11.08 -0.53 1.37
N ILE A 74 -10.82 -0.84 2.63
CA ILE A 74 -9.80 -0.18 3.44
C ILE A 74 -8.90 -1.20 4.11
N VAL A 75 -7.77 -0.73 4.59
CA VAL A 75 -6.88 -1.52 5.44
C VAL A 75 -6.65 -0.79 6.76
N THR A 76 -6.51 -1.55 7.83
CA THR A 76 -6.12 -1.02 9.14
C THR A 76 -4.63 -0.66 9.16
N GLY A 77 -4.14 -0.05 10.23
CA GLY A 77 -2.73 0.34 10.34
C GLY A 77 -2.38 1.62 9.58
N ASN A 78 -1.11 1.93 9.59
CA ASN A 78 -0.45 3.00 8.86
C ASN A 78 1.04 2.65 8.72
N TYR A 79 1.97 3.64 8.68
CA TYR A 79 3.42 3.36 8.60
C TYR A 79 4.01 2.73 9.87
N ARG A 80 3.31 2.81 11.02
CA ARG A 80 3.82 2.38 12.32
C ARG A 80 3.59 0.89 12.58
N TYR A 81 4.49 0.33 13.39
CA TYR A 81 4.32 -0.94 14.07
C TYR A 81 4.59 -0.73 15.60
N PRO A 82 3.80 -1.30 16.52
CA PRO A 82 2.53 -2.01 16.26
C PRO A 82 1.50 -1.16 15.53
N SER A 83 0.72 -1.79 14.66
CA SER A 83 -0.25 -1.12 13.80
C SER A 83 -1.40 -0.54 14.61
N PRO A 84 -1.81 0.72 14.41
CA PRO A 84 -3.05 1.25 14.98
C PRO A 84 -4.26 0.48 14.42
N THR A 85 -5.26 0.28 15.25
CA THR A 85 -6.46 -0.53 14.95
C THR A 85 -7.71 0.12 15.52
N LEU A 86 -8.88 -0.21 15.00
CA LEU A 86 -10.17 0.23 15.55
C LEU A 86 -10.61 -0.61 16.75
N THR A 87 -10.34 -1.91 16.72
CA THR A 87 -10.82 -2.87 17.74
C THR A 87 -9.76 -3.27 18.77
N GLY A 88 -8.56 -2.69 18.64
CA GLY A 88 -7.41 -3.04 19.49
C GLY A 88 -6.57 -4.22 18.94
N ASP A 89 -6.95 -4.81 17.80
CA ASP A 89 -6.30 -5.98 17.23
C ASP A 89 -6.48 -6.04 15.73
N VAL A 90 -5.39 -6.31 14.97
CA VAL A 90 -5.41 -6.34 13.49
C VAL A 90 -6.33 -7.45 12.98
N ALA A 91 -6.28 -8.63 13.58
CA ALA A 91 -7.08 -9.75 13.14
C ALA A 91 -8.58 -9.49 13.38
N ARG A 92 -8.93 -8.84 14.49
CA ARG A 92 -10.32 -8.45 14.78
C ARG A 92 -10.82 -7.36 13.82
N ASP A 93 -10.01 -6.36 13.49
CA ASP A 93 -10.36 -5.35 12.49
C ASP A 93 -10.72 -6.03 11.15
N ILE A 94 -9.87 -6.92 10.67
CA ILE A 94 -10.09 -7.63 9.40
C ILE A 94 -11.30 -8.57 9.48
N ALA A 95 -11.42 -9.34 10.57
CA ALA A 95 -12.48 -10.33 10.68
C ALA A 95 -13.87 -9.72 10.89
N LEU A 96 -13.97 -8.63 11.65
CA LEU A 96 -15.27 -8.10 12.11
C LEU A 96 -15.77 -6.90 11.28
N ILE A 97 -14.88 -6.17 10.58
CA ILE A 97 -15.26 -5.00 9.78
C ILE A 97 -15.26 -5.40 8.31
N GLY A 98 -16.45 -5.38 7.68
CA GLY A 98 -16.65 -5.88 6.32
C GLY A 98 -15.75 -5.23 5.27
N GLU A 99 -15.52 -3.95 5.41
CA GLU A 99 -14.74 -3.12 4.49
C GLU A 99 -13.22 -3.31 4.66
N MET A 100 -12.75 -3.81 5.81
CA MET A 100 -11.32 -4.02 6.07
C MET A 100 -10.81 -5.34 5.50
N ILE A 101 -9.81 -5.24 4.61
CA ILE A 101 -9.24 -6.40 3.89
C ILE A 101 -7.76 -6.61 4.15
N GLY A 102 -7.16 -5.91 5.09
CA GLY A 102 -5.72 -6.06 5.35
C GLY A 102 -5.17 -5.03 6.30
N VAL A 103 -3.86 -4.90 6.29
CA VAL A 103 -3.12 -3.94 7.13
C VAL A 103 -2.06 -3.20 6.31
N LYS A 104 -1.84 -1.93 6.64
CA LYS A 104 -0.76 -1.09 6.09
C LYS A 104 0.42 -1.06 7.02
N ILE A 105 1.64 -1.11 6.44
CA ILE A 105 2.90 -0.89 7.14
C ILE A 105 3.93 -0.23 6.20
N ALA A 106 5.03 0.29 6.74
CA ALA A 106 6.17 0.77 5.96
C ALA A 106 7.44 -0.01 6.31
N ILE A 107 8.24 -0.33 5.28
CA ILE A 107 9.60 -0.87 5.41
C ILE A 107 10.59 0.00 4.64
N SER A 108 11.85 -0.06 5.04
CA SER A 108 12.96 0.64 4.37
C SER A 108 12.70 2.13 4.15
N ASP A 109 12.04 2.76 5.12
CA ASP A 109 11.67 4.17 5.15
C ASP A 109 11.99 4.75 6.54
N HIS A 110 12.62 5.94 6.57
CA HIS A 110 12.96 6.61 7.83
C HIS A 110 11.74 7.03 8.66
N ARG A 111 10.54 7.08 8.04
CA ARG A 111 9.24 7.34 8.69
C ARG A 111 8.59 6.08 9.23
N GLY A 112 9.11 4.91 8.91
CA GLY A 112 8.61 3.61 9.37
C GLY A 112 9.21 3.19 10.71
N SER A 113 8.67 2.12 11.30
CA SER A 113 9.11 1.58 12.60
C SER A 113 10.32 0.64 12.53
N ASN A 114 10.98 0.53 11.38
CA ASN A 114 12.13 -0.37 11.16
C ASN A 114 11.84 -1.81 11.62
N VAL A 115 10.69 -2.35 11.23
CA VAL A 115 10.24 -3.68 11.62
C VAL A 115 11.22 -4.77 11.21
N THR A 116 11.37 -5.74 12.09
CA THR A 116 12.13 -6.96 11.80
C THR A 116 11.30 -7.89 10.91
N TRP A 117 11.96 -8.83 10.22
CA TRP A 117 11.26 -9.84 9.42
C TRP A 117 10.29 -10.70 10.28
N ARG A 118 10.61 -10.92 11.57
CA ARG A 118 9.74 -11.69 12.48
C ARG A 118 8.44 -10.95 12.79
N GLU A 119 8.51 -9.65 12.98
CA GLU A 119 7.33 -8.80 13.18
C GLU A 119 6.48 -8.75 11.90
N LEU A 120 7.13 -8.63 10.75
CA LEU A 120 6.44 -8.66 9.45
C LEU A 120 5.76 -10.01 9.20
N ALA A 121 6.44 -11.13 9.50
CA ALA A 121 5.86 -12.46 9.40
C ALA A 121 4.69 -12.67 10.36
N ARG A 122 4.78 -12.19 11.61
CA ARG A 122 3.67 -12.23 12.57
C ARG A 122 2.46 -11.48 12.04
N LEU A 123 2.67 -10.25 11.55
CA LEU A 123 1.60 -9.43 10.97
C LEU A 123 0.97 -10.12 9.76
N GLY A 124 1.76 -10.72 8.89
CA GLY A 124 1.29 -11.51 7.75
C GLY A 124 0.43 -12.72 8.18
N THR A 125 0.80 -13.39 9.27
CA THR A 125 0.02 -14.49 9.85
C THR A 125 -1.34 -14.01 10.38
N GLU A 126 -1.36 -12.89 11.10
CA GLU A 126 -2.61 -12.29 11.60
C GLU A 126 -3.57 -11.96 10.46
N VAL A 127 -3.06 -11.32 9.39
CA VAL A 127 -3.85 -11.01 8.19
C VAL A 127 -4.35 -12.27 7.51
N ARG A 128 -3.49 -13.26 7.31
CA ARG A 128 -3.85 -14.50 6.62
C ARG A 128 -4.93 -15.28 7.35
N VAL A 129 -4.76 -15.48 8.66
CA VAL A 129 -5.72 -16.24 9.47
C VAL A 129 -7.08 -15.52 9.55
N SER A 130 -7.08 -14.22 9.85
CA SER A 130 -8.33 -13.44 9.94
C SER A 130 -9.06 -13.36 8.60
N SER A 131 -8.33 -13.29 7.50
CA SER A 131 -8.91 -13.29 6.15
C SER A 131 -9.57 -14.62 5.81
N MET A 132 -8.94 -15.75 6.14
CA MET A 132 -9.55 -17.08 5.98
C MET A 132 -10.80 -17.23 6.83
N LEU A 133 -10.75 -16.82 8.10
CA LEU A 133 -11.91 -16.92 9.02
C LEU A 133 -13.09 -16.05 8.59
N SER A 134 -12.84 -14.93 7.93
CA SER A 134 -13.88 -14.00 7.45
C SER A 134 -14.29 -14.21 5.98
N GLY A 135 -13.71 -15.19 5.29
CA GLY A 135 -13.98 -15.44 3.87
C GLY A 135 -13.48 -14.33 2.93
N LYS A 136 -12.50 -13.55 3.38
CA LYS A 136 -11.88 -12.47 2.59
C LYS A 136 -10.54 -12.92 2.02
N LYS A 137 -10.08 -12.25 0.97
CA LYS A 137 -8.69 -12.33 0.52
C LYS A 137 -7.97 -11.08 1.01
N GLY A 138 -7.22 -11.21 2.11
CA GLY A 138 -6.51 -10.10 2.72
C GLY A 138 -5.00 -10.16 2.50
N TYR A 139 -4.35 -9.00 2.63
CA TYR A 139 -2.92 -8.87 2.43
C TYR A 139 -2.34 -7.72 3.26
N VAL A 140 -1.02 -7.75 3.45
CA VAL A 140 -0.25 -6.66 4.05
C VAL A 140 0.18 -5.72 2.93
N ILE A 141 -0.35 -4.49 2.88
CA ILE A 141 0.15 -3.44 1.99
C ILE A 141 1.41 -2.86 2.61
N ILE A 142 2.51 -2.93 1.87
CA ILE A 142 3.82 -2.48 2.35
C ILE A 142 4.28 -1.27 1.55
N HIS A 143 4.30 -0.09 2.18
CA HIS A 143 5.03 1.04 1.64
C HIS A 143 6.52 0.72 1.65
N VAL A 144 7.15 0.73 0.49
CA VAL A 144 8.59 0.54 0.36
C VAL A 144 9.24 1.90 0.18
N GLY A 145 10.04 2.30 1.16
CA GLY A 145 10.79 3.57 1.11
C GLY A 145 12.04 3.50 0.23
N SER A 146 12.80 4.59 0.26
CA SER A 146 14.08 4.73 -0.47
C SER A 146 15.28 4.22 0.35
N GLY A 147 15.04 3.52 1.46
CA GLY A 147 16.09 3.00 2.34
C GLY A 147 16.92 1.89 1.68
N LYS A 148 18.13 1.72 2.17
CA LYS A 148 19.16 0.81 1.62
C LYS A 148 18.71 -0.66 1.56
N ASP A 149 17.81 -1.07 2.46
CA ASP A 149 17.43 -2.47 2.59
C ASP A 149 16.33 -2.89 1.59
N ARG A 150 15.67 -1.92 0.92
CA ARG A 150 14.66 -2.16 -0.11
C ARG A 150 13.64 -3.24 0.30
N LEU A 151 13.56 -4.37 -0.43
CA LEU A 151 12.67 -5.49 -0.10
C LEU A 151 13.31 -6.55 0.81
N LYS A 152 14.54 -6.34 1.33
CA LYS A 152 15.20 -7.35 2.15
C LYS A 152 14.35 -7.82 3.36
N PRO A 153 13.71 -6.94 4.16
CA PRO A 153 12.87 -7.41 5.27
C PRO A 153 11.71 -8.32 4.82
N LEU A 154 11.19 -8.09 3.60
CA LEU A 154 10.13 -8.89 3.02
C LEU A 154 10.65 -10.26 2.54
N PHE A 155 11.81 -10.30 1.88
CA PHE A 155 12.46 -11.56 1.52
C PHE A 155 12.74 -12.41 2.75
N ASP A 156 13.36 -11.81 3.76
CA ASP A 156 13.66 -12.50 5.01
C ASP A 156 12.37 -13.05 5.67
N ALA A 157 11.24 -12.32 5.61
CA ALA A 157 9.97 -12.79 6.15
C ALA A 157 9.42 -14.00 5.40
N VAL A 158 9.47 -13.99 4.07
CA VAL A 158 8.97 -15.11 3.23
C VAL A 158 9.91 -16.32 3.32
N GLU A 159 11.22 -16.09 3.27
CA GLU A 159 12.23 -17.18 3.27
C GLU A 159 12.36 -17.88 4.64
N ASN A 160 12.04 -17.21 5.75
CA ASN A 160 12.18 -17.74 7.11
C ASN A 160 10.83 -17.98 7.82
N SER A 161 9.73 -18.05 7.08
CA SER A 161 8.41 -18.43 7.63
C SER A 161 7.62 -19.28 6.64
N GLU A 162 6.48 -19.80 7.08
CA GLU A 162 5.58 -20.60 6.25
C GLU A 162 4.59 -19.73 5.43
N LEU A 163 4.80 -18.40 5.40
CA LEU A 163 3.91 -17.49 4.70
C LEU A 163 4.19 -17.49 3.19
N PRO A 164 3.18 -17.66 2.35
CA PRO A 164 3.34 -17.48 0.92
C PRO A 164 3.55 -15.99 0.59
N ALA A 165 4.33 -15.73 -0.45
CA ALA A 165 4.68 -14.38 -0.87
C ALA A 165 3.45 -13.52 -1.21
N ASP A 166 2.35 -14.12 -1.69
CA ASP A 166 1.09 -13.43 -2.01
C ASP A 166 0.32 -12.90 -0.79
N THR A 167 0.81 -13.15 0.43
CA THR A 167 0.35 -12.49 1.66
C THR A 167 0.71 -11.01 1.68
N PHE A 168 1.71 -10.60 0.93
CA PHE A 168 2.29 -9.26 0.96
C PHE A 168 2.14 -8.55 -0.39
N LEU A 169 1.86 -7.25 -0.34
CA LEU A 169 1.76 -6.36 -1.50
C LEU A 169 2.70 -5.16 -1.30
N PRO A 170 3.99 -5.27 -1.68
CA PRO A 170 4.88 -4.13 -1.70
C PRO A 170 4.45 -3.14 -2.78
N THR A 171 4.33 -1.86 -2.40
CA THR A 171 4.00 -0.75 -3.30
C THR A 171 5.16 0.21 -3.47
N HIS A 172 5.10 1.05 -4.52
CA HIS A 172 6.15 1.97 -4.95
C HIS A 172 7.39 1.26 -5.51
N CYS A 173 7.22 0.08 -6.10
CA CYS A 173 8.33 -0.74 -6.60
C CYS A 173 9.05 -0.16 -7.83
N CYS A 174 8.61 0.98 -8.36
CA CYS A 174 9.18 1.66 -9.53
C CYS A 174 10.30 2.67 -9.20
N ARG A 175 10.59 2.96 -7.94
CA ARG A 175 11.45 4.08 -7.52
C ARG A 175 12.89 4.02 -8.05
N THR A 176 13.49 2.84 -8.10
CA THR A 176 14.87 2.66 -8.57
C THR A 176 15.03 1.37 -9.36
N ALA A 177 16.03 1.31 -10.26
CA ALA A 177 16.33 0.09 -11.01
C ALA A 177 16.61 -1.12 -10.09
N ALA A 178 17.28 -0.91 -8.97
CA ALA A 178 17.55 -1.95 -7.99
C ALA A 178 16.26 -2.46 -7.33
N LEU A 179 15.33 -1.57 -7.02
CA LEU A 179 14.02 -1.94 -6.44
C LEU A 179 13.14 -2.66 -7.46
N ILE A 180 13.18 -2.27 -8.74
CA ILE A 180 12.50 -3.01 -9.82
C ILE A 180 13.03 -4.45 -9.90
N SER A 181 14.34 -4.66 -9.81
CA SER A 181 14.92 -6.01 -9.83
C SER A 181 14.53 -6.82 -8.59
N ASP A 182 14.46 -6.20 -7.41
CA ASP A 182 13.93 -6.84 -6.19
C ASP A 182 12.45 -7.20 -6.36
N ALA A 183 11.64 -6.32 -6.95
CA ALA A 183 10.23 -6.58 -7.23
C ALA A 183 10.04 -7.76 -8.20
N VAL A 184 10.90 -7.87 -9.23
CA VAL A 184 10.92 -9.03 -10.14
C VAL A 184 11.29 -10.32 -9.41
N LYS A 185 12.30 -10.27 -8.51
CA LYS A 185 12.63 -11.42 -7.66
C LYS A 185 11.43 -11.85 -6.81
N PHE A 186 10.77 -10.89 -6.16
CA PHE A 186 9.58 -11.15 -5.34
C PHE A 186 8.41 -11.72 -6.17
N ASN A 187 8.19 -11.18 -7.35
CA ASN A 187 7.18 -11.66 -8.30
C ASN A 187 7.43 -13.14 -8.68
N LYS A 188 8.68 -13.53 -8.95
CA LYS A 188 9.08 -14.91 -9.25
C LYS A 188 8.90 -15.87 -8.06
N MET A 189 8.84 -15.36 -6.83
CA MET A 189 8.49 -16.13 -5.62
C MET A 189 6.97 -16.33 -5.46
N GLY A 190 6.16 -15.80 -6.38
CA GLY A 190 4.69 -15.86 -6.34
C GLY A 190 4.04 -14.65 -5.68
N GLY A 191 4.80 -13.62 -5.36
CA GLY A 191 4.28 -12.36 -4.83
C GLY A 191 3.75 -11.43 -5.93
N THR A 192 2.89 -10.48 -5.54
CA THR A 192 2.43 -9.40 -6.41
C THR A 192 3.15 -8.12 -6.03
N ALA A 193 3.72 -7.40 -7.00
CA ALA A 193 4.38 -6.12 -6.79
C ALA A 193 3.57 -4.99 -7.41
N ASP A 194 3.42 -3.88 -6.68
CA ASP A 194 2.67 -2.72 -7.11
C ASP A 194 3.59 -1.58 -7.52
N PHE A 195 3.28 -0.98 -8.68
CA PHE A 195 4.02 0.12 -9.28
C PHE A 195 3.13 1.37 -9.24
N THR A 196 3.59 2.40 -8.54
CA THR A 196 2.82 3.65 -8.44
C THR A 196 2.90 4.44 -9.75
N ALA A 197 1.76 4.85 -10.27
CA ALA A 197 1.68 5.60 -11.51
C ALA A 197 2.30 7.01 -11.34
N ASP A 198 3.08 7.41 -12.33
CA ASP A 198 3.63 8.78 -12.50
C ASP A 198 4.29 9.38 -11.27
N THR A 199 5.03 8.56 -10.51
CA THR A 199 5.87 9.12 -9.45
C THR A 199 7.06 9.89 -10.05
N VAL A 200 7.30 11.07 -9.50
CA VAL A 200 8.45 11.95 -9.87
C VAL A 200 9.80 11.24 -9.67
N GLU A 201 9.82 10.14 -8.93
CA GLU A 201 11.02 9.39 -8.55
C GLU A 201 11.43 8.31 -9.57
N SER A 202 10.60 7.95 -10.54
CA SER A 202 11.01 7.02 -11.58
C SER A 202 11.70 7.77 -12.71
N GLU A 203 12.99 7.53 -12.90
CA GLU A 203 13.84 8.24 -13.89
C GLU A 203 13.25 8.26 -15.31
N ASN A 204 12.37 7.34 -15.66
CA ASN A 204 11.77 7.21 -16.99
C ASN A 204 10.24 6.98 -16.96
N GLY A 205 9.58 7.21 -15.80
CA GLY A 205 8.16 6.97 -15.61
C GLY A 205 7.79 5.50 -15.33
N THR A 206 6.59 5.30 -14.80
CA THR A 206 6.11 3.98 -14.35
C THR A 206 5.95 2.99 -15.50
N ALA A 207 5.55 3.45 -16.69
CA ALA A 207 5.44 2.58 -17.86
C ALA A 207 6.78 1.92 -18.23
N ALA A 208 7.88 2.68 -18.18
CA ALA A 208 9.22 2.15 -18.43
C ALA A 208 9.66 1.19 -17.33
N ALA A 209 9.30 1.45 -16.06
CA ALA A 209 9.59 0.56 -14.95
C ALA A 209 8.86 -0.79 -15.10
N VAL A 210 7.58 -0.78 -15.46
CA VAL A 210 6.79 -1.99 -15.75
C VAL A 210 7.39 -2.74 -16.94
N TYR A 211 7.72 -2.03 -18.02
CA TYR A 211 8.36 -2.65 -19.18
C TYR A 211 9.69 -3.32 -18.80
N SER A 212 10.53 -2.64 -18.00
CA SER A 212 11.78 -3.18 -17.48
C SER A 212 11.54 -4.45 -16.64
N ALA A 213 10.53 -4.46 -15.78
CA ALA A 213 10.18 -5.63 -14.99
C ALA A 213 9.77 -6.82 -15.88
N LEU A 214 8.97 -6.58 -16.91
CA LEU A 214 8.58 -7.60 -17.89
C LEU A 214 9.79 -8.15 -18.66
N GLN A 215 10.72 -7.28 -19.10
CA GLN A 215 11.95 -7.70 -19.75
C GLN A 215 12.86 -8.56 -18.84
N GLN A 216 12.81 -8.34 -17.53
CA GLN A 216 13.49 -9.17 -16.53
C GLN A 216 12.74 -10.47 -16.22
N GLY A 217 11.60 -10.74 -16.86
CA GLY A 217 10.83 -11.95 -16.75
C GLY A 217 9.85 -11.98 -15.58
N ALA A 218 9.31 -10.84 -15.17
CA ALA A 218 8.19 -10.79 -14.25
C ALA A 218 6.91 -11.34 -14.90
N ASP A 219 6.11 -12.07 -14.13
CA ASP A 219 4.77 -12.48 -14.53
C ASP A 219 3.82 -11.26 -14.52
N PRO A 220 3.26 -10.86 -15.68
CA PRO A 220 2.36 -9.72 -15.76
C PRO A 220 1.08 -9.89 -14.92
N ALA A 221 0.64 -11.11 -14.66
CA ALA A 221 -0.52 -11.39 -13.81
C ALA A 221 -0.28 -11.05 -12.32
N ARG A 222 0.96 -10.77 -11.95
CA ARG A 222 1.39 -10.42 -10.60
C ARG A 222 2.03 -9.02 -10.52
N ILE A 223 1.68 -8.17 -11.47
CA ILE A 223 2.01 -6.74 -11.44
C ILE A 223 0.70 -5.97 -11.30
N THR A 224 0.66 -5.04 -10.35
CA THR A 224 -0.42 -4.06 -10.24
C THR A 224 0.13 -2.66 -10.44
N MET A 225 -0.75 -1.74 -10.81
CA MET A 225 -0.47 -0.31 -10.84
C MET A 225 -1.52 0.40 -9.99
N SER A 226 -1.06 1.33 -9.16
CA SER A 226 -1.92 2.16 -8.32
C SER A 226 -1.56 3.64 -8.47
N SER A 227 -2.50 4.53 -8.15
CA SER A 227 -2.26 5.97 -8.32
C SER A 227 -1.52 6.62 -7.15
N ASP A 228 -1.66 6.07 -5.95
CA ASP A 228 -1.30 6.78 -4.70
C ASP A 228 -1.98 8.17 -4.60
N ALA A 229 -3.18 8.30 -5.18
CA ALA A 229 -3.90 9.55 -5.26
C ALA A 229 -4.19 10.14 -3.88
N CYS A 230 -4.04 11.46 -3.75
CA CYS A 230 -4.10 12.19 -2.49
C CYS A 230 -3.09 11.71 -1.43
N GLY A 231 -2.11 10.89 -1.82
CA GLY A 231 -1.00 10.49 -0.98
C GLY A 231 0.00 11.63 -0.75
N SER A 232 1.00 11.30 0.04
CA SER A 232 2.08 12.23 0.40
C SER A 232 3.22 12.09 -0.60
N GLN A 233 3.68 13.20 -1.17
CA GLN A 233 4.84 13.24 -2.06
C GLN A 233 5.92 14.22 -1.52
N PRO A 234 6.46 13.98 -0.32
CA PRO A 234 7.47 14.85 0.24
C PRO A 234 8.79 14.70 -0.50
N LYS A 235 9.53 15.79 -0.61
CA LYS A 235 10.95 15.75 -0.99
C LYS A 235 11.80 15.87 0.27
N PHE A 236 12.84 15.07 0.35
CA PHE A 236 13.77 15.12 1.47
C PHE A 236 15.18 15.47 0.96
N ASP A 237 15.89 16.28 1.73
CA ASP A 237 17.32 16.53 1.52
C ASP A 237 18.18 15.33 1.97
N ALA A 238 19.49 15.44 1.81
CA ALA A 238 20.44 14.40 2.21
C ALA A 238 20.46 14.12 3.73
N ASN A 239 19.95 15.04 4.55
CA ASN A 239 19.85 14.92 6.01
C ASN A 239 18.49 14.36 6.46
N GLY A 240 17.58 14.09 5.53
CA GLY A 240 16.21 13.62 5.82
C GLY A 240 15.24 14.73 6.22
N SER A 241 15.60 16.00 6.03
CA SER A 241 14.68 17.13 6.23
C SER A 241 13.77 17.28 5.03
N CYS A 242 12.47 17.50 5.29
CA CYS A 242 11.51 17.74 4.22
C CYS A 242 11.69 19.16 3.64
N ILE A 243 11.83 19.29 2.30
CA ILE A 243 12.08 20.55 1.57
C ILE A 243 10.99 20.82 0.55
#